data_5fe7d316020b69098fecafda8c13eb21
#
_entry.id   5fe7d316020b69098fecafda8c13eb21
#
_cell.length_a   1.000
_cell.length_b   1.000
_cell.length_c   1.000
_cell.angle_alpha   90.00
_cell.angle_beta   90.00
_cell.angle_gamma   90.00
#
_symmetry.space_group_name_H-M   'P 1'
#
loop_
_entity.id
_entity.type
_entity.pdbx_description
1 polymer ?
#
loop_
_entity_poly.entity_id
_entity_poly.type
_entity_poly.pdbx_seq_one_letter_code
_entity_poly.pdbx_strand_id
1 'polypeptide(L)'
;MTHWSRLTSVLGASLLLCTCLITSCKRSSSVRPDAAFTPYISAFTTGHVSATSPVLVRISDDQQWRDTATIDLQDLFHLDPVVKGTVTWYDRQTLQFQPSERLAQNTEYTVRFELGELIAVPSGLEVFTFQVTTFAQSIDVRVSDLQPLSTTDLTWSRAIVQVYTSDVAVSNDLEGCFKAVQSGRQLNLTWEHEPNGRYHRFVADSVHRGDSPSLVEFSWDGKVIGADGSGGLPFDVPAIGDLALISATTFSDGEQYATLLFSDPLDPAQDLVGRAGITGADDVRTTIDGNKLILYPQQRLSGDQQGFVSAKLSNVNGRTLGKDIVVDLLFEELKPSVRMVGKGVVLPSTDELVLPFEAVNLKAVEVRVIRINGSNVGQFLQVNALDGQRELARVGRLVSRKTISLKTADGPDLGRWNRFHLDLEQHIKAEPGAIYRVQISFDRQHAVYPCEGVTGDEGPVHERSWEDEQAEYDQTHDYWYEDEWDHGYDDEYVHSEREDPCKPSYYARNNTVARNIIASDIGLIAKRGNDGSLLIAVSDLRTTLPMSGVKLEVLDFQRQPMVSAISDREGLVPFPATVNKPFLLLASKGEQRGYLKLDDGSSLSVSELDVNGQAVDKGLKGFIYGE
;
A
#
# COMPACT_ATOMS: atom_id res chain seq x y z
N MET A 1 32.52 7.40 74.71
CA MET A 1 31.31 8.20 74.31
C MET A 1 31.66 8.95 73.03
N THR A 2 31.63 8.33 71.86
CA THR A 2 31.73 9.00 70.53
C THR A 2 31.56 7.99 69.41
N HIS A 3 30.42 7.32 69.30
CA HIS A 3 30.13 6.45 68.14
C HIS A 3 28.67 6.37 67.71
N TRP A 4 27.80 7.31 68.12
CA TRP A 4 26.35 7.24 67.84
C TRP A 4 25.78 8.39 66.98
N SER A 5 26.63 9.26 66.44
CA SER A 5 26.12 10.42 65.67
C SER A 5 26.30 10.32 64.14
N ARG A 6 26.79 9.17 63.61
CA ARG A 6 26.98 9.00 62.16
C ARG A 6 26.01 8.05 61.47
N LEU A 7 25.14 7.37 62.21
CA LEU A 7 24.14 6.46 61.60
C LEU A 7 22.78 7.11 61.25
N THR A 8 22.50 8.26 61.79
CA THR A 8 21.19 8.94 61.55
C THR A 8 21.20 9.82 60.30
N SER A 9 22.36 10.21 59.78
CA SER A 9 22.46 11.04 58.55
C SER A 9 22.45 10.24 57.25
N VAL A 10 22.69 8.93 57.27
CA VAL A 10 22.65 8.09 56.07
C VAL A 10 21.24 7.55 55.79
N LEU A 11 20.42 7.35 56.81
CA LEU A 11 19.01 6.93 56.60
C LEU A 11 18.11 8.05 56.12
N GLY A 12 18.44 9.31 56.40
CA GLY A 12 17.65 10.48 55.90
C GLY A 12 17.89 10.75 54.42
N ALA A 13 19.07 10.51 53.91
CA ALA A 13 19.40 10.73 52.49
C ALA A 13 18.90 9.60 51.58
N SER A 14 18.75 8.36 52.05
CA SER A 14 18.20 7.26 51.29
C SER A 14 16.65 7.33 51.17
N LEU A 15 15.96 7.97 52.11
CA LEU A 15 14.50 8.10 52.08
C LEU A 15 14.07 9.26 51.15
N LEU A 16 14.92 10.28 50.92
CA LEU A 16 14.62 11.40 50.01
C LEU A 16 14.90 11.06 48.54
N LEU A 17 15.75 10.05 48.28
CA LEU A 17 16.06 9.63 46.89
C LEU A 17 15.05 8.63 46.33
N CYS A 18 14.19 8.03 47.16
CA CYS A 18 13.18 7.05 46.73
C CYS A 18 11.84 7.69 46.37
N THR A 19 11.62 8.98 46.68
CA THR A 19 10.35 9.67 46.38
C THR A 19 10.30 10.37 45.02
N CYS A 20 11.40 10.41 44.25
CA CYS A 20 11.42 11.05 42.93
C CYS A 20 11.28 10.08 41.74
N LEU A 21 10.98 8.79 41.94
CA LEU A 21 10.86 7.80 40.86
C LEU A 21 9.43 7.28 40.66
N ILE A 22 8.42 7.97 41.19
CA ILE A 22 7.03 7.72 40.78
C ILE A 22 6.61 8.80 39.78
N THR A 23 7.34 8.92 38.66
CA THR A 23 6.76 9.43 37.45
C THR A 23 5.87 8.33 36.91
N SER A 24 4.60 8.42 37.28
CA SER A 24 3.49 7.67 36.75
C SER A 24 3.57 7.67 35.23
N CYS A 25 3.95 6.55 34.62
CA CYS A 25 3.47 6.26 33.26
C CYS A 25 1.95 6.32 33.34
N LYS A 26 1.34 7.38 32.86
CA LYS A 26 -0.07 7.38 32.46
C LYS A 26 -0.19 6.26 31.43
N ARG A 27 -0.66 5.09 31.83
CA ARG A 27 -1.26 4.16 30.90
C ARG A 27 -2.41 4.92 30.25
N SER A 28 -2.27 5.32 29.01
CA SER A 28 -3.39 5.73 28.19
C SER A 28 -4.34 4.53 28.17
N SER A 29 -5.48 4.65 28.83
CA SER A 29 -6.54 3.67 28.68
C SER A 29 -7.10 3.91 27.29
N SER A 30 -6.71 3.10 26.30
CA SER A 30 -7.36 3.12 24.99
C SER A 30 -8.87 2.95 25.22
N VAL A 31 -9.63 3.97 24.86
CA VAL A 31 -11.10 3.87 24.84
C VAL A 31 -11.44 2.90 23.72
N ARG A 32 -11.72 1.65 24.07
CA ARG A 32 -12.24 0.69 23.09
C ARG A 32 -13.69 1.06 22.83
N PRO A 33 -14.11 1.20 21.57
CA PRO A 33 -15.51 1.38 21.24
C PRO A 33 -16.35 0.23 21.83
N ASP A 34 -17.51 0.58 22.39
CA ASP A 34 -18.43 -0.41 22.93
C ASP A 34 -18.99 -1.28 21.77
N ALA A 35 -18.91 -2.60 21.91
CA ALA A 35 -19.44 -3.55 20.96
C ALA A 35 -20.95 -3.38 20.68
N ALA A 36 -21.69 -2.76 21.61
CA ALA A 36 -23.09 -2.42 21.43
C ALA A 36 -23.37 -1.47 20.25
N PHE A 37 -22.36 -0.75 19.74
CA PHE A 37 -22.49 0.09 18.54
C PHE A 37 -22.37 -0.67 17.21
N THR A 38 -21.91 -1.91 17.21
CA THR A 38 -21.73 -2.71 16.00
C THR A 38 -22.96 -2.78 15.07
N PRO A 39 -24.21 -2.88 15.58
CA PRO A 39 -25.38 -2.87 14.70
C PRO A 39 -25.64 -1.54 13.98
N TYR A 40 -25.04 -0.45 14.44
CA TYR A 40 -25.32 0.91 13.99
C TYR A 40 -24.16 1.51 13.18
N ILE A 41 -22.92 1.12 13.48
CA ILE A 41 -21.71 1.63 12.87
C ILE A 41 -20.94 0.49 12.24
N SER A 42 -20.83 0.51 10.90
CA SER A 42 -20.15 -0.53 10.13
C SER A 42 -18.66 -0.28 9.94
N ALA A 43 -18.19 0.98 10.00
CA ALA A 43 -16.78 1.33 9.91
C ALA A 43 -16.52 2.72 10.50
N PHE A 44 -15.31 2.93 11.01
CA PHE A 44 -14.85 4.24 11.48
C PHE A 44 -13.32 4.32 11.39
N THR A 45 -12.79 5.54 11.38
CA THR A 45 -11.34 5.77 11.39
C THR A 45 -10.76 5.34 12.72
N THR A 46 -9.70 4.52 12.71
CA THR A 46 -9.05 4.00 13.92
C THR A 46 -7.53 3.91 13.75
N GLY A 47 -6.81 3.83 14.87
CA GLY A 47 -5.37 3.65 14.89
C GLY A 47 -4.59 4.93 14.58
N HIS A 48 -3.44 4.78 13.91
CA HIS A 48 -2.59 5.90 13.53
C HIS A 48 -2.99 6.45 12.17
N VAL A 49 -3.18 7.75 12.11
CA VAL A 49 -3.63 8.49 10.91
C VAL A 49 -2.67 9.63 10.57
N SER A 50 -2.67 10.06 9.32
CA SER A 50 -1.99 11.30 8.94
C SER A 50 -2.66 12.50 9.60
N ALA A 51 -1.87 13.50 9.97
CA ALA A 51 -2.37 14.76 10.50
C ALA A 51 -3.29 15.53 9.53
N THR A 52 -3.32 15.12 8.26
CA THR A 52 -4.20 15.70 7.23
C THR A 52 -5.40 14.83 6.89
N SER A 53 -5.47 13.62 7.44
CA SER A 53 -6.55 12.67 7.16
C SER A 53 -7.90 13.13 7.71
N PRO A 54 -8.98 12.92 6.95
CA PRO A 54 -10.32 13.06 7.50
C PRO A 54 -10.61 11.96 8.53
N VAL A 55 -11.51 12.25 9.47
CA VAL A 55 -12.10 11.27 10.37
C VAL A 55 -13.44 10.83 9.79
N LEU A 56 -13.60 9.52 9.57
CA LEU A 56 -14.76 8.92 8.91
C LEU A 56 -15.57 8.09 9.91
N VAL A 57 -16.90 8.15 9.78
CA VAL A 57 -17.83 7.22 10.44
C VAL A 57 -18.84 6.75 9.41
N ARG A 58 -18.97 5.43 9.24
CA ARG A 58 -19.93 4.81 8.35
C ARG A 58 -21.05 4.15 9.16
N ILE A 59 -22.27 4.54 8.86
CA ILE A 59 -23.48 4.01 9.46
C ILE A 59 -23.91 2.74 8.70
N SER A 60 -24.42 1.75 9.40
CA SER A 60 -24.91 0.49 8.82
C SER A 60 -26.15 0.69 7.95
N ASP A 61 -26.35 -0.20 6.94
CA ASP A 61 -27.33 -0.03 5.87
C ASP A 61 -28.82 0.00 6.34
N ASP A 62 -29.18 -0.75 7.36
CA ASP A 62 -30.57 -1.00 7.76
C ASP A 62 -31.10 -0.07 8.86
N GLN A 63 -30.64 1.19 8.92
CA GLN A 63 -30.98 2.08 10.01
C GLN A 63 -32.23 2.94 9.73
N GLN A 64 -32.99 3.24 10.76
CA GLN A 64 -34.09 4.21 10.72
C GLN A 64 -33.53 5.62 10.85
N TRP A 65 -33.37 6.28 9.69
CA TRP A 65 -32.88 7.65 9.63
C TRP A 65 -33.88 8.63 10.18
N ARG A 66 -33.43 9.61 10.94
CA ARG A 66 -34.19 10.80 11.30
C ARG A 66 -34.25 11.78 10.14
N ASP A 67 -35.08 12.79 10.23
CA ASP A 67 -35.14 13.86 9.21
C ASP A 67 -33.84 14.67 9.25
N THR A 68 -32.92 14.35 8.36
CA THR A 68 -31.60 14.98 8.28
C THR A 68 -31.64 16.41 7.75
N ALA A 69 -32.78 16.88 7.20
CA ALA A 69 -32.92 18.24 6.68
C ALA A 69 -32.85 19.32 7.78
N THR A 70 -33.06 18.94 9.03
CA THR A 70 -33.05 19.84 10.20
C THR A 70 -31.79 19.75 11.04
N ILE A 71 -30.85 18.85 10.71
CA ILE A 71 -29.64 18.59 11.49
C ILE A 71 -28.49 19.46 11.00
N ASP A 72 -27.85 20.18 11.92
CA ASP A 72 -26.57 20.82 11.60
C ASP A 72 -25.47 19.74 11.64
N LEU A 73 -24.94 19.38 10.46
CA LEU A 73 -23.90 18.37 10.36
C LEU A 73 -22.64 18.72 11.19
N GLN A 74 -22.39 20.02 11.40
CA GLN A 74 -21.19 20.47 12.13
C GLN A 74 -21.20 20.05 13.59
N ASP A 75 -22.38 19.83 14.17
CA ASP A 75 -22.55 19.42 15.57
C ASP A 75 -22.43 17.90 15.78
N LEU A 76 -22.18 17.13 14.70
CA LEU A 76 -22.08 15.67 14.79
C LEU A 76 -20.72 15.14 15.26
N PHE A 77 -19.65 15.90 15.06
CA PHE A 77 -18.31 15.48 15.47
C PHE A 77 -17.69 16.42 16.49
N HIS A 78 -17.28 15.88 17.62
CA HIS A 78 -16.54 16.60 18.64
C HIS A 78 -15.21 15.91 18.91
N LEU A 79 -14.12 16.62 18.70
CA LEU A 79 -12.76 16.12 18.93
C LEU A 79 -12.19 16.73 20.21
N ASP A 80 -11.51 15.91 20.99
CA ASP A 80 -10.72 16.34 22.15
C ASP A 80 -9.27 15.82 21.98
N PRO A 81 -8.26 16.69 21.83
CA PRO A 81 -8.31 18.17 21.77
C PRO A 81 -9.21 18.75 20.68
N VAL A 82 -9.78 19.93 20.95
CA VAL A 82 -10.74 20.58 20.04
C VAL A 82 -10.07 20.95 18.72
N VAL A 83 -10.69 20.57 17.62
CA VAL A 83 -10.24 20.83 16.25
C VAL A 83 -11.36 21.50 15.46
N LYS A 84 -11.02 22.53 14.69
CA LYS A 84 -11.93 23.12 13.71
C LYS A 84 -11.94 22.29 12.44
N GLY A 85 -13.11 22.06 11.87
CA GLY A 85 -13.24 21.28 10.66
C GLY A 85 -14.59 21.46 10.00
N THR A 86 -14.80 20.74 8.90
CA THR A 86 -16.06 20.73 8.15
C THR A 86 -16.58 19.30 8.09
N VAL A 87 -17.84 19.11 8.45
CA VAL A 87 -18.52 17.81 8.34
C VAL A 87 -19.31 17.76 7.04
N THR A 88 -19.10 16.72 6.26
CA THR A 88 -19.81 16.49 4.99
C THR A 88 -20.10 15.01 4.81
N TRP A 89 -21.08 14.70 3.97
CA TRP A 89 -21.30 13.35 3.49
C TRP A 89 -20.21 12.97 2.47
N TYR A 90 -19.44 11.94 2.78
CA TYR A 90 -18.50 11.31 1.84
C TYR A 90 -19.25 10.44 0.82
N ASP A 91 -20.24 9.67 1.32
CA ASP A 91 -21.20 8.90 0.55
C ASP A 91 -22.55 8.88 1.29
N ARG A 92 -23.51 8.07 0.83
CA ARG A 92 -24.86 8.01 1.42
C ARG A 92 -24.92 7.55 2.88
N GLN A 93 -23.84 6.95 3.40
CA GLN A 93 -23.78 6.32 4.71
C GLN A 93 -22.57 6.74 5.53
N THR A 94 -21.59 7.36 4.87
CA THR A 94 -20.33 7.75 5.48
C THR A 94 -20.28 9.26 5.65
N LEU A 95 -20.15 9.70 6.88
CA LEU A 95 -19.83 11.08 7.24
C LEU A 95 -18.32 11.22 7.41
N GLN A 96 -17.81 12.35 6.96
CA GLN A 96 -16.43 12.73 7.19
C GLN A 96 -16.34 14.07 7.91
N PHE A 97 -15.46 14.13 8.89
CA PHE A 97 -14.97 15.37 9.47
C PHE A 97 -13.61 15.66 8.82
N GLN A 98 -13.52 16.74 8.05
CA GLN A 98 -12.28 17.22 7.46
C GLN A 98 -11.72 18.34 8.33
N PRO A 99 -10.55 18.16 9.01
CA PRO A 99 -9.90 19.23 9.73
C PRO A 99 -9.58 20.42 8.82
N SER A 100 -9.86 21.65 9.29
CA SER A 100 -9.52 22.88 8.56
C SER A 100 -8.03 23.21 8.56
N GLU A 101 -7.32 22.71 9.58
CA GLU A 101 -5.87 22.83 9.76
C GLU A 101 -5.31 21.44 10.06
N ARG A 102 -4.02 21.26 9.92
CA ARG A 102 -3.38 19.99 10.29
C ARG A 102 -3.60 19.68 11.76
N LEU A 103 -3.92 18.45 12.05
CA LEU A 103 -3.94 17.93 13.42
C LEU A 103 -2.54 18.02 14.03
N ALA A 104 -2.46 18.19 15.34
CA ALA A 104 -1.16 18.13 16.03
C ALA A 104 -0.57 16.72 15.86
N GLN A 105 0.73 16.64 15.59
CA GLN A 105 1.44 15.39 15.43
C GLN A 105 1.58 14.64 16.75
N ASN A 106 1.74 13.32 16.70
CA ASN A 106 1.91 12.44 17.86
C ASN A 106 0.87 12.70 18.97
N THR A 107 -0.37 12.96 18.56
CA THR A 107 -1.45 13.38 19.46
C THR A 107 -2.61 12.41 19.36
N GLU A 108 -3.10 11.96 20.52
CA GLU A 108 -4.30 11.15 20.62
C GLU A 108 -5.52 12.08 20.67
N TYR A 109 -6.46 11.86 19.76
CA TYR A 109 -7.74 12.57 19.70
C TYR A 109 -8.85 11.61 20.09
N THR A 110 -9.64 12.00 21.09
CA THR A 110 -10.92 11.34 21.39
C THR A 110 -12.00 11.97 20.54
N VAL A 111 -12.67 11.15 19.73
CA VAL A 111 -13.75 11.57 18.84
C VAL A 111 -15.07 11.13 19.44
N ARG A 112 -15.99 12.05 19.60
CA ARG A 112 -17.38 11.79 19.98
C ARG A 112 -18.26 12.11 18.78
N PHE A 113 -19.01 11.11 18.34
CA PHE A 113 -19.92 11.21 17.21
C PHE A 113 -21.37 11.07 17.69
N GLU A 114 -22.19 12.10 17.46
CA GLU A 114 -23.57 12.21 17.92
C GLU A 114 -24.51 11.36 17.03
N LEU A 115 -24.41 10.04 17.17
CA LEU A 115 -25.14 9.04 16.38
C LEU A 115 -26.65 9.17 16.54
N GLY A 116 -27.12 9.46 17.75
CA GLY A 116 -28.54 9.59 18.07
C GLY A 116 -29.24 10.75 17.36
N GLU A 117 -28.50 11.74 16.85
CA GLU A 117 -29.07 12.81 16.02
C GLU A 117 -29.44 12.32 14.62
N LEU A 118 -28.73 11.31 14.10
CA LEU A 118 -28.92 10.80 12.74
C LEU A 118 -29.89 9.64 12.65
N ILE A 119 -29.83 8.72 13.59
CA ILE A 119 -30.61 7.47 13.59
C ILE A 119 -31.27 7.21 14.95
N ALA A 120 -32.31 6.40 14.96
CA ALA A 120 -32.92 5.95 16.19
C ALA A 120 -32.06 4.86 16.84
N VAL A 121 -31.55 5.11 18.04
CA VAL A 121 -30.74 4.17 18.83
C VAL A 121 -31.31 3.98 20.22
N PRO A 122 -31.03 2.86 20.92
CA PRO A 122 -31.37 2.66 22.31
C PRO A 122 -30.72 3.69 23.24
N SER A 123 -31.35 3.93 24.40
CA SER A 123 -30.76 4.80 25.41
C SER A 123 -29.39 4.32 25.86
N GLY A 124 -28.40 5.24 25.85
CA GLY A 124 -27.00 4.97 26.16
C GLY A 124 -26.11 4.75 24.93
N LEU A 125 -26.68 4.68 23.71
CA LEU A 125 -25.94 4.56 22.46
C LEU A 125 -26.06 5.82 21.57
N GLU A 126 -26.44 6.95 22.14
CA GLU A 126 -26.61 8.20 21.40
C GLU A 126 -25.28 8.79 20.93
N VAL A 127 -24.19 8.55 21.67
CA VAL A 127 -22.86 9.12 21.39
C VAL A 127 -21.84 8.01 21.23
N PHE A 128 -21.35 7.82 20.02
CA PHE A 128 -20.27 6.89 19.71
C PHE A 128 -18.91 7.54 19.97
N THR A 129 -18.10 6.93 20.84
CA THR A 129 -16.79 7.46 21.22
C THR A 129 -15.67 6.52 20.82
N PHE A 130 -14.65 7.05 20.14
CA PHE A 130 -13.47 6.30 19.70
C PHE A 130 -12.22 7.18 19.71
N GLN A 131 -11.04 6.59 19.47
CA GLN A 131 -9.78 7.30 19.47
C GLN A 131 -9.05 7.13 18.14
N VAL A 132 -8.36 8.20 17.73
CA VAL A 132 -7.40 8.21 16.63
C VAL A 132 -6.10 8.87 17.10
N THR A 133 -4.96 8.39 16.65
CA THR A 133 -3.66 8.96 17.01
C THR A 133 -2.95 9.42 15.73
N THR A 134 -2.46 10.64 15.71
CA THR A 134 -1.68 11.11 14.56
C THR A 134 -0.27 10.54 14.59
N PHE A 135 0.32 10.35 13.41
CA PHE A 135 1.73 9.95 13.31
C PHE A 135 2.64 10.98 14.00
N ALA A 136 3.73 10.52 14.59
CA ALA A 136 4.83 11.39 14.97
C ALA A 136 5.60 11.80 13.70
N GLN A 137 5.68 13.10 13.42
CA GLN A 137 6.42 13.59 12.28
C GLN A 137 7.93 13.50 12.53
N SER A 138 8.66 12.99 11.56
CA SER A 138 10.12 12.93 11.57
C SER A 138 10.68 13.30 10.19
N ILE A 139 11.94 13.71 10.16
CA ILE A 139 12.67 14.06 8.93
C ILE A 139 13.92 13.19 8.86
N ASP A 140 14.08 12.43 7.79
CA ASP A 140 15.31 11.71 7.42
C ASP A 140 15.92 12.40 6.20
N VAL A 141 17.24 12.70 6.25
CA VAL A 141 17.95 13.47 5.23
C VAL A 141 19.19 12.72 4.79
N ARG A 142 19.36 12.55 3.48
CA ARG A 142 20.52 11.87 2.90
C ARG A 142 21.05 12.60 1.69
N VAL A 143 22.36 12.80 1.63
CA VAL A 143 23.01 13.22 0.37
C VAL A 143 23.08 12.02 -0.54
N SER A 144 22.39 12.08 -1.66
CA SER A 144 22.31 10.97 -2.63
C SER A 144 23.31 11.10 -3.77
N ASP A 145 23.79 12.31 -4.06
CA ASP A 145 24.73 12.55 -5.15
C ASP A 145 25.53 13.85 -4.95
N LEU A 146 26.75 13.89 -5.50
CA LEU A 146 27.55 15.09 -5.67
C LEU A 146 27.99 15.15 -7.14
N GLN A 147 27.29 15.96 -7.94
CA GLN A 147 27.49 16.02 -9.38
C GLN A 147 28.34 17.22 -9.75
N PRO A 148 29.50 17.03 -10.41
CA PRO A 148 30.24 18.14 -11.00
C PRO A 148 29.39 18.85 -12.06
N LEU A 149 29.47 20.18 -12.13
CA LEU A 149 28.79 20.97 -13.16
C LEU A 149 29.49 20.86 -14.53
N SER A 150 30.75 20.45 -14.54
CA SER A 150 31.56 20.22 -15.74
C SER A 150 32.42 18.96 -15.56
N THR A 151 32.67 18.21 -16.61
CA THR A 151 33.59 17.08 -16.61
C THR A 151 35.05 17.52 -16.73
N THR A 152 35.32 18.73 -17.17
CA THR A 152 36.68 19.29 -17.36
C THR A 152 37.08 20.26 -16.26
N ASP A 153 36.13 20.96 -15.66
CA ASP A 153 36.32 21.85 -14.52
C ASP A 153 35.53 21.33 -13.31
N LEU A 154 36.20 20.71 -12.36
CA LEU A 154 35.61 20.10 -11.16
C LEU A 154 35.49 21.11 -9.99
N THR A 155 35.72 22.41 -10.23
CA THR A 155 35.66 23.45 -9.18
C THR A 155 34.25 23.60 -8.61
N TRP A 156 33.22 23.36 -9.42
CA TRP A 156 31.85 23.57 -9.03
C TRP A 156 31.03 22.25 -9.16
N SER A 157 30.30 21.95 -8.12
CA SER A 157 29.40 20.80 -8.05
C SER A 157 28.03 21.23 -7.52
N ARG A 158 27.07 20.32 -7.62
CA ARG A 158 25.78 20.41 -6.93
C ARG A 158 25.59 19.14 -6.10
N ALA A 159 25.09 19.33 -4.88
CA ALA A 159 24.71 18.21 -4.02
C ALA A 159 23.21 17.94 -4.18
N ILE A 160 22.86 16.68 -4.40
CA ILE A 160 21.48 16.21 -4.46
C ILE A 160 21.15 15.57 -3.13
N VAL A 161 20.10 16.09 -2.48
CA VAL A 161 19.70 15.65 -1.14
C VAL A 161 18.27 15.14 -1.20
N GLN A 162 18.06 13.95 -0.65
CA GLN A 162 16.76 13.32 -0.47
C GLN A 162 16.27 13.58 0.94
N VAL A 163 14.98 13.89 1.06
CA VAL A 163 14.30 14.16 2.32
C VAL A 163 13.05 13.30 2.41
N TYR A 164 12.96 12.51 3.46
CA TYR A 164 11.80 11.67 3.76
C TYR A 164 11.12 12.19 5.02
N THR A 165 9.79 12.29 4.98
CA THR A 165 8.98 12.62 6.15
C THR A 165 8.07 11.45 6.51
N SER A 166 7.91 11.17 7.80
CA SER A 166 7.05 10.06 8.27
C SER A 166 5.57 10.29 8.01
N ASP A 167 5.15 11.55 7.93
CA ASP A 167 3.81 11.97 7.53
C ASP A 167 3.88 13.02 6.41
N VAL A 168 2.76 13.26 5.75
CA VAL A 168 2.64 14.27 4.69
C VAL A 168 3.12 15.64 5.17
N ALA A 169 4.04 16.26 4.44
CA ALA A 169 4.51 17.62 4.69
C ALA A 169 4.03 18.57 3.59
N VAL A 170 3.63 19.79 3.97
CA VAL A 170 3.31 20.85 3.00
C VAL A 170 4.62 21.36 2.40
N SER A 171 4.72 21.38 1.07
CA SER A 171 5.97 21.69 0.35
C SER A 171 6.62 22.99 0.81
N ASN A 172 5.90 24.10 0.81
CA ASN A 172 6.45 25.40 1.18
C ASN A 172 6.93 25.45 2.65
N ASP A 173 6.24 24.76 3.55
CA ASP A 173 6.62 24.71 4.96
C ASP A 173 7.89 23.89 5.14
N LEU A 174 8.00 22.75 4.43
CA LEU A 174 9.19 21.92 4.43
C LEU A 174 10.41 22.64 3.86
N GLU A 175 10.25 23.33 2.72
CA GLU A 175 11.31 24.14 2.12
C GLU A 175 11.87 25.17 3.11
N GLY A 176 10.98 25.84 3.85
CA GLY A 176 11.32 26.82 4.87
C GLY A 176 12.11 26.26 6.06
N CYS A 177 12.03 24.94 6.30
CA CYS A 177 12.77 24.27 7.37
C CYS A 177 14.28 24.21 7.08
N PHE A 178 14.72 24.19 5.81
CA PHE A 178 16.07 23.79 5.42
C PHE A 178 17.00 24.94 5.08
N LYS A 179 18.27 24.76 5.42
CA LYS A 179 19.38 25.63 5.03
C LYS A 179 20.61 24.80 4.69
N ALA A 180 21.39 25.26 3.74
CA ALA A 180 22.71 24.73 3.42
C ALA A 180 23.75 25.84 3.42
N VAL A 181 24.86 25.63 4.11
CA VAL A 181 25.94 26.62 4.25
C VAL A 181 27.27 25.95 3.96
N GLN A 182 28.10 26.58 3.13
CA GLN A 182 29.49 26.20 2.88
C GLN A 182 30.41 27.39 3.13
N SER A 183 31.36 27.26 4.04
CA SER A 183 32.34 28.31 4.37
C SER A 183 31.68 29.67 4.66
N GLY A 184 30.56 29.70 5.37
CA GLY A 184 29.78 30.90 5.70
C GLY A 184 28.88 31.42 4.57
N ARG A 185 28.93 30.84 3.37
CA ARG A 185 28.07 31.21 2.23
C ARG A 185 26.84 30.28 2.21
N GLN A 186 25.64 30.87 2.22
CA GLN A 186 24.40 30.13 2.03
C GLN A 186 24.29 29.65 0.56
N LEU A 187 23.93 28.38 0.38
CA LEU A 187 23.68 27.78 -0.92
C LEU A 187 22.20 27.94 -1.29
N ASN A 188 21.92 28.05 -2.59
CA ASN A 188 20.55 28.02 -3.09
C ASN A 188 20.03 26.58 -3.14
N LEU A 189 18.78 26.36 -2.68
CA LEU A 189 18.11 25.08 -2.69
C LEU A 189 16.97 25.10 -3.70
N THR A 190 17.00 24.20 -4.66
CA THR A 190 15.93 24.01 -5.65
C THR A 190 15.22 22.70 -5.36
N TRP A 191 13.92 22.77 -5.08
CA TRP A 191 13.13 21.66 -4.57
C TRP A 191 12.29 20.98 -5.65
N GLU A 192 12.09 19.65 -5.45
CA GLU A 192 11.13 18.80 -6.14
C GLU A 192 10.39 17.95 -5.11
N HIS A 193 9.07 17.83 -5.25
CA HIS A 193 8.22 17.11 -4.33
C HIS A 193 7.39 16.05 -5.05
N GLU A 194 7.31 14.84 -4.50
CA GLU A 194 6.39 13.84 -5.01
C GLU A 194 4.95 14.09 -4.53
N PRO A 195 3.94 13.67 -5.32
CA PRO A 195 2.53 13.86 -5.00
C PRO A 195 2.09 13.23 -3.66
N ASN A 196 2.82 12.22 -3.17
CA ASN A 196 2.54 11.57 -1.88
C ASN A 196 2.83 12.48 -0.67
N GLY A 197 3.55 13.60 -0.86
CA GLY A 197 3.90 14.56 0.18
C GLY A 197 4.82 14.04 1.28
N ARG A 198 5.51 12.91 1.05
CA ARG A 198 6.43 12.28 2.02
C ARG A 198 7.84 12.13 1.49
N TYR A 199 8.00 12.10 0.18
CA TYR A 199 9.30 12.09 -0.46
C TYR A 199 9.55 13.41 -1.15
N HIS A 200 10.71 13.99 -0.86
CA HIS A 200 11.12 15.29 -1.38
C HIS A 200 12.59 15.21 -1.75
N ARG A 201 13.00 16.05 -2.65
CA ARG A 201 14.38 16.17 -3.09
C ARG A 201 14.73 17.64 -3.27
N PHE A 202 15.94 18.01 -2.91
CA PHE A 202 16.47 19.31 -3.32
C PHE A 202 17.89 19.20 -3.88
N VAL A 203 18.21 20.16 -4.70
CA VAL A 203 19.54 20.39 -5.25
C VAL A 203 20.13 21.61 -4.56
N ALA A 204 21.27 21.43 -3.87
CA ALA A 204 22.09 22.53 -3.36
C ALA A 204 23.11 22.90 -4.44
N ASP A 205 22.88 24.03 -5.10
CA ASP A 205 23.71 24.51 -6.21
C ASP A 205 24.99 25.19 -5.74
N SER A 206 25.99 25.16 -6.64
CA SER A 206 27.25 25.93 -6.46
C SER A 206 28.04 25.49 -5.22
N VAL A 207 28.13 24.20 -4.97
CA VAL A 207 29.06 23.62 -4.01
C VAL A 207 30.47 23.83 -4.57
N HIS A 208 31.31 24.57 -3.85
CA HIS A 208 32.67 24.88 -4.30
C HIS A 208 33.65 23.81 -3.81
N ARG A 209 34.47 23.31 -4.69
CA ARG A 209 35.64 22.47 -4.39
C ARG A 209 36.91 23.31 -4.56
N GLY A 210 37.65 23.47 -3.49
CA GLY A 210 38.94 24.16 -3.49
C GLY A 210 40.12 23.21 -3.40
N ASP A 211 41.33 23.76 -3.23
CA ASP A 211 42.54 22.96 -3.05
C ASP A 211 42.63 22.26 -1.68
N SER A 212 41.67 22.50 -0.80
CA SER A 212 41.54 21.86 0.50
C SER A 212 40.13 21.37 0.69
N PRO A 213 39.91 20.25 1.44
CA PRO A 213 38.58 19.79 1.78
C PRO A 213 37.77 20.87 2.49
N SER A 214 36.47 20.88 2.27
CA SER A 214 35.52 21.82 2.89
C SER A 214 34.27 21.07 3.35
N LEU A 215 33.43 21.75 4.15
CA LEU A 215 32.22 21.19 4.69
C LEU A 215 31.00 21.96 4.16
N VAL A 216 29.99 21.23 3.69
CA VAL A 216 28.63 21.74 3.53
C VAL A 216 27.81 21.30 4.75
N GLU A 217 27.27 22.26 5.47
CA GLU A 217 26.38 22.01 6.59
C GLU A 217 24.93 22.15 6.11
N PHE A 218 24.23 21.03 6.00
CA PHE A 218 22.77 21.00 5.86
C PHE A 218 22.16 21.05 7.25
N SER A 219 21.20 21.94 7.47
CA SER A 219 20.51 22.08 8.75
C SER A 219 19.02 22.29 8.53
N TRP A 220 18.20 21.83 9.48
CA TRP A 220 16.75 22.01 9.43
C TRP A 220 16.15 22.20 10.82
N ASP A 221 15.03 22.94 10.86
CA ASP A 221 14.14 23.03 12.03
C ASP A 221 12.74 22.55 11.62
N GLY A 222 12.38 21.33 12.03
CA GLY A 222 11.15 20.67 11.63
C GLY A 222 9.89 21.14 12.35
N LYS A 223 9.96 22.11 13.28
CA LYS A 223 8.81 22.53 14.09
C LYS A 223 7.62 23.01 13.25
N VAL A 224 7.88 23.67 12.12
CA VAL A 224 6.82 24.19 11.24
C VAL A 224 5.96 23.06 10.66
N ILE A 225 6.56 21.91 10.37
CA ILE A 225 5.85 20.72 9.88
C ILE A 225 5.43 19.76 11.00
N GLY A 226 5.61 20.13 12.26
CA GLY A 226 5.25 19.33 13.42
C GLY A 226 6.26 18.24 13.81
N ALA A 227 7.47 18.26 13.24
CA ALA A 227 8.54 17.34 13.64
C ALA A 227 9.25 17.86 14.90
N ASP A 228 9.56 16.92 15.81
CA ASP A 228 10.30 17.26 17.02
C ASP A 228 11.77 17.54 16.69
N GLY A 229 12.17 18.78 16.94
CA GLY A 229 13.58 19.19 16.96
C GLY A 229 14.16 19.74 15.66
N SER A 230 15.41 20.18 15.80
CA SER A 230 16.29 20.58 14.71
C SER A 230 17.31 19.49 14.45
N GLY A 231 17.73 19.35 13.20
CA GLY A 231 18.74 18.40 12.79
C GLY A 231 19.84 19.06 11.95
N GLY A 232 20.92 18.33 11.75
CA GLY A 232 22.01 18.74 10.88
C GLY A 232 22.70 17.53 10.26
N LEU A 233 23.13 17.71 9.02
CA LEU A 233 23.91 16.73 8.27
C LEU A 233 25.17 17.42 7.73
N PRO A 234 26.34 17.18 8.34
CA PRO A 234 27.60 17.60 7.77
C PRO A 234 27.93 16.73 6.55
N PHE A 235 28.33 17.36 5.46
CA PHE A 235 28.72 16.70 4.23
C PHE A 235 30.11 17.15 3.81
N ASP A 236 31.07 16.20 3.82
CA ASP A 236 32.46 16.46 3.45
C ASP A 236 32.58 16.58 1.92
N VAL A 237 33.10 17.73 1.50
CA VAL A 237 33.42 18.04 0.09
C VAL A 237 34.92 17.87 -0.09
N PRO A 238 35.38 16.84 -0.83
CA PRO A 238 36.80 16.59 -1.04
C PRO A 238 37.47 17.74 -1.80
N ALA A 239 38.77 17.93 -1.59
CA ALA A 239 39.57 18.84 -2.40
C ALA A 239 39.50 18.45 -3.88
N ILE A 240 39.75 19.45 -4.76
CA ILE A 240 39.72 19.24 -6.23
C ILE A 240 40.77 18.22 -6.69
N GLY A 241 41.79 17.99 -5.88
CA GLY A 241 42.86 17.03 -6.10
C GLY A 241 42.58 15.61 -5.68
N ASP A 242 41.54 15.40 -4.87
CA ASP A 242 41.28 14.15 -4.19
C ASP A 242 40.06 13.42 -4.80
N LEU A 243 40.33 12.28 -5.43
CA LEU A 243 39.26 11.33 -5.76
C LEU A 243 38.84 10.62 -4.47
N ALA A 244 37.60 10.76 -4.06
CA ALA A 244 37.08 10.18 -2.82
C ALA A 244 35.75 9.45 -3.04
N LEU A 245 35.50 8.39 -2.27
CA LEU A 245 34.19 7.76 -2.15
C LEU A 245 33.30 8.67 -1.28
N ILE A 246 32.12 9.00 -1.78
CA ILE A 246 31.13 9.86 -1.12
C ILE A 246 30.10 9.01 -0.37
N SER A 247 29.57 7.98 -1.04
CA SER A 247 28.56 7.11 -0.47
C SER A 247 28.52 5.76 -1.15
N ALA A 248 27.95 4.77 -0.47
CA ALA A 248 27.62 3.47 -1.03
C ALA A 248 26.16 3.15 -0.72
N THR A 249 25.43 2.66 -1.70
CA THR A 249 24.03 2.26 -1.57
C THR A 249 23.80 0.94 -2.28
N THR A 250 22.86 0.14 -1.80
CA THR A 250 22.48 -1.13 -2.39
C THR A 250 21.04 -1.05 -2.90
N PHE A 251 20.74 -1.87 -3.89
CA PHE A 251 19.40 -2.05 -4.44
C PHE A 251 19.11 -3.55 -4.53
N SER A 252 17.96 -3.98 -4.02
CA SER A 252 17.59 -5.40 -3.94
C SER A 252 16.27 -5.76 -4.63
N ASP A 253 15.49 -4.77 -5.10
CA ASP A 253 14.24 -5.03 -5.83
C ASP A 253 14.53 -5.20 -7.33
N GLY A 254 14.46 -6.43 -7.82
CA GLY A 254 14.83 -6.78 -9.19
C GLY A 254 16.27 -7.29 -9.32
N GLU A 255 17.02 -6.81 -10.33
CA GLU A 255 18.47 -7.08 -10.45
C GLU A 255 19.19 -6.39 -9.29
N GLN A 256 19.96 -7.15 -8.53
CA GLN A 256 20.65 -6.65 -7.36
C GLN A 256 21.93 -5.91 -7.77
N TYR A 257 22.17 -4.74 -7.18
CA TYR A 257 23.42 -4.01 -7.39
C TYR A 257 23.79 -3.12 -6.21
N ALA A 258 25.07 -2.79 -6.12
CA ALA A 258 25.57 -1.73 -5.25
C ALA A 258 26.08 -0.56 -6.09
N THR A 259 25.79 0.66 -5.69
CA THR A 259 26.31 1.89 -6.30
C THR A 259 27.28 2.54 -5.34
N LEU A 260 28.50 2.72 -5.80
CA LEU A 260 29.56 3.47 -5.13
C LEU A 260 29.70 4.84 -5.80
N LEU A 261 29.34 5.90 -5.10
CA LEU A 261 29.37 7.27 -5.60
C LEU A 261 30.69 7.93 -5.27
N PHE A 262 31.36 8.48 -6.28
CA PHE A 262 32.64 9.17 -6.12
C PHE A 262 32.50 10.69 -6.29
N SER A 263 33.48 11.42 -5.80
CA SER A 263 33.56 12.88 -5.92
C SER A 263 33.76 13.38 -7.35
N ASP A 264 34.34 12.55 -8.22
CA ASP A 264 34.73 12.89 -9.58
C ASP A 264 34.17 11.87 -10.57
N PRO A 265 33.93 12.28 -11.84
CA PRO A 265 33.65 11.34 -12.91
C PRO A 265 34.82 10.35 -13.08
N LEU A 266 34.50 9.07 -13.11
CA LEU A 266 35.48 7.99 -13.27
C LEU A 266 35.87 7.82 -14.73
N ASP A 267 37.10 7.37 -14.99
CA ASP A 267 37.53 7.03 -16.34
C ASP A 267 36.77 5.77 -16.85
N PRO A 268 35.91 5.88 -17.87
CA PRO A 268 35.14 4.75 -18.35
C PRO A 268 35.98 3.72 -19.13
N ALA A 269 37.19 4.09 -19.53
CA ALA A 269 38.08 3.21 -20.33
C ALA A 269 39.01 2.34 -19.48
N GLN A 270 39.01 2.53 -18.13
CA GLN A 270 39.88 1.77 -17.27
C GLN A 270 39.42 0.31 -17.12
N ASP A 271 40.40 -0.60 -16.98
CA ASP A 271 40.10 -1.99 -16.64
C ASP A 271 39.70 -2.11 -15.16
N LEU A 272 38.50 -2.62 -14.90
CA LEU A 272 37.91 -2.79 -13.56
C LEU A 272 38.14 -4.18 -12.97
N VAL A 273 38.66 -5.14 -13.75
CA VAL A 273 38.90 -6.52 -13.30
C VAL A 273 39.85 -6.52 -12.10
N GLY A 274 39.39 -7.04 -10.96
CA GLY A 274 40.13 -7.07 -9.69
C GLY A 274 40.39 -5.71 -9.05
N ARG A 275 39.85 -4.60 -9.61
CA ARG A 275 39.96 -3.26 -8.99
C ARG A 275 38.78 -2.89 -8.14
N ALA A 276 37.64 -3.53 -8.35
CA ALA A 276 36.47 -3.35 -7.51
C ALA A 276 35.63 -4.64 -7.53
N GLY A 277 34.92 -4.87 -6.43
CA GLY A 277 34.07 -6.04 -6.31
C GLY A 277 33.44 -6.13 -4.92
N ILE A 278 32.85 -7.29 -4.64
CA ILE A 278 32.26 -7.62 -3.34
C ILE A 278 33.03 -8.83 -2.80
N THR A 279 33.50 -8.73 -1.57
CA THR A 279 34.30 -9.77 -0.92
C THR A 279 33.49 -11.05 -0.78
N GLY A 280 34.04 -12.16 -1.27
CA GLY A 280 33.37 -13.48 -1.19
C GLY A 280 32.29 -13.71 -2.25
N ALA A 281 32.03 -12.73 -3.14
CA ALA A 281 31.18 -12.94 -4.30
C ALA A 281 32.06 -13.21 -5.54
N ASP A 282 31.80 -14.33 -6.21
CA ASP A 282 32.41 -14.65 -7.49
C ASP A 282 31.64 -13.89 -8.60
N ASP A 283 32.35 -13.50 -9.66
CA ASP A 283 31.76 -12.90 -10.87
C ASP A 283 30.87 -11.67 -10.65
N VAL A 284 31.42 -10.62 -10.04
CA VAL A 284 30.75 -9.31 -9.92
C VAL A 284 31.00 -8.52 -11.21
N ARG A 285 29.94 -8.28 -12.00
CA ARG A 285 30.00 -7.38 -13.15
C ARG A 285 30.10 -5.94 -12.66
N THR A 286 31.04 -5.18 -13.19
CA THR A 286 31.28 -3.79 -12.81
C THR A 286 31.03 -2.85 -13.97
N THR A 287 30.38 -1.71 -13.74
CA THR A 287 30.15 -0.67 -14.74
C THR A 287 30.39 0.73 -14.16
N ILE A 288 30.78 1.67 -15.02
CA ILE A 288 30.92 3.08 -14.67
C ILE A 288 29.82 3.86 -15.36
N ASP A 289 29.16 4.74 -14.60
CA ASP A 289 28.21 5.73 -15.08
C ASP A 289 28.54 7.09 -14.43
N GLY A 290 29.22 7.95 -15.16
CA GLY A 290 29.70 9.25 -14.67
C GLY A 290 30.63 9.08 -13.45
N ASN A 291 30.19 9.52 -12.29
CA ASN A 291 30.91 9.39 -11.02
C ASN A 291 30.47 8.18 -10.17
N LYS A 292 29.72 7.26 -10.77
CA LYS A 292 29.22 6.05 -10.11
C LYS A 292 29.93 4.82 -10.62
N LEU A 293 30.37 3.98 -9.70
CA LEU A 293 30.81 2.62 -9.95
C LEU A 293 29.71 1.68 -9.47
N ILE A 294 29.17 0.87 -10.37
CA ILE A 294 28.04 -0.01 -10.08
C ILE A 294 28.52 -1.46 -10.10
N LEU A 295 28.24 -2.17 -9.03
CA LEU A 295 28.64 -3.57 -8.81
C LEU A 295 27.38 -4.45 -8.90
N TYR A 296 27.33 -5.36 -9.88
CA TYR A 296 26.24 -6.31 -10.09
C TYR A 296 26.72 -7.72 -9.71
N PRO A 297 26.36 -8.25 -8.53
CA PRO A 297 26.67 -9.64 -8.19
C PRO A 297 25.85 -10.58 -9.07
N GLN A 298 26.48 -11.66 -9.58
CA GLN A 298 25.75 -12.67 -10.37
C GLN A 298 24.82 -13.51 -9.49
N GLN A 299 25.26 -13.84 -8.29
CA GLN A 299 24.47 -14.53 -7.29
C GLN A 299 23.86 -13.51 -6.35
N ARG A 300 22.62 -13.77 -5.93
CA ARG A 300 21.94 -12.89 -4.97
C ARG A 300 22.66 -12.94 -3.63
N LEU A 301 22.92 -11.77 -3.08
CA LEU A 301 23.54 -11.57 -1.80
C LEU A 301 22.49 -11.14 -0.76
N SER A 302 22.74 -11.45 0.52
CA SER A 302 21.88 -11.05 1.63
C SER A 302 22.71 -10.61 2.83
N GLY A 303 22.13 -9.72 3.65
CA GLY A 303 22.76 -9.19 4.86
C GLY A 303 23.97 -8.30 4.58
N ASP A 304 24.83 -8.20 5.57
CA ASP A 304 26.02 -7.37 5.52
C ASP A 304 27.09 -7.99 4.63
N GLN A 305 27.54 -7.24 3.64
CA GLN A 305 28.60 -7.59 2.70
C GLN A 305 29.68 -6.51 2.71
N GLN A 306 30.84 -6.82 2.21
CA GLN A 306 31.92 -5.85 2.06
C GLN A 306 32.29 -5.65 0.61
N GLY A 307 32.11 -4.42 0.11
CA GLY A 307 32.65 -3.98 -1.16
C GLY A 307 34.11 -3.56 -1.00
N PHE A 308 34.92 -3.74 -2.06
CA PHE A 308 36.29 -3.22 -2.10
C PHE A 308 36.54 -2.43 -3.37
N VAL A 309 37.38 -1.40 -3.27
CA VAL A 309 37.84 -0.58 -4.38
C VAL A 309 39.34 -0.35 -4.25
N SER A 310 40.08 -0.66 -5.31
CA SER A 310 41.53 -0.53 -5.34
C SER A 310 41.98 0.94 -5.40
N ALA A 311 43.09 1.23 -4.77
CA ALA A 311 43.83 2.48 -4.88
C ALA A 311 44.10 2.95 -6.33
N LYS A 312 44.06 2.02 -7.30
CA LYS A 312 44.32 2.28 -8.72
C LYS A 312 43.11 2.77 -9.51
N LEU A 313 41.92 2.81 -8.90
CA LEU A 313 40.75 3.41 -9.55
C LEU A 313 41.05 4.86 -9.89
N SER A 314 40.77 5.29 -11.13
CA SER A 314 41.10 6.64 -11.62
C SER A 314 39.87 7.42 -12.10
N ASN A 315 39.94 8.73 -11.97
CA ASN A 315 38.99 9.65 -12.58
C ASN A 315 39.38 9.99 -14.03
N VAL A 316 38.52 10.69 -14.76
CA VAL A 316 38.75 11.15 -16.16
C VAL A 316 40.01 11.98 -16.35
N ASN A 317 40.56 12.60 -15.31
CA ASN A 317 41.77 13.40 -15.34
C ASN A 317 43.02 12.59 -14.94
N GLY A 318 42.92 11.26 -14.83
CA GLY A 318 44.03 10.36 -14.50
C GLY A 318 44.45 10.38 -13.03
N ARG A 319 43.71 11.01 -12.14
CA ARG A 319 43.97 10.96 -10.69
C ARG A 319 43.43 9.65 -10.11
N THR A 320 44.22 9.03 -9.27
CA THR A 320 43.86 7.74 -8.64
C THR A 320 43.32 7.95 -7.24
N LEU A 321 42.58 6.95 -6.75
CA LEU A 321 42.03 6.91 -5.39
C LEU A 321 43.15 6.94 -4.30
N GLY A 322 44.34 6.42 -4.62
CA GLY A 322 45.54 6.52 -3.79
C GLY A 322 45.60 5.55 -2.62
N LYS A 323 44.47 5.03 -2.16
CA LYS A 323 44.36 4.00 -1.11
C LYS A 323 43.24 3.01 -1.44
N ASP A 324 43.41 1.77 -1.00
CA ASP A 324 42.32 0.81 -1.08
C ASP A 324 41.20 1.18 -0.10
N ILE A 325 39.94 1.02 -0.54
CA ILE A 325 38.76 1.29 0.27
C ILE A 325 38.00 -0.02 0.45
N VAL A 326 37.54 -0.26 1.66
CA VAL A 326 36.53 -1.26 2.00
C VAL A 326 35.27 -0.51 2.46
N VAL A 327 34.12 -0.93 2.00
CA VAL A 327 32.83 -0.31 2.27
C VAL A 327 31.81 -1.36 2.65
N ASP A 328 31.04 -1.10 3.70
CA ASP A 328 29.96 -1.97 4.10
C ASP A 328 28.76 -1.79 3.19
N LEU A 329 28.20 -2.90 2.71
CA LEU A 329 27.06 -2.98 1.78
C LEU A 329 25.99 -3.86 2.42
N LEU A 330 24.86 -3.29 2.79
CA LEU A 330 23.72 -4.03 3.32
C LEU A 330 22.75 -4.38 2.17
N PHE A 331 22.68 -5.65 1.81
CA PHE A 331 21.67 -6.15 0.88
C PHE A 331 20.46 -6.64 1.65
N GLU A 332 19.45 -5.78 1.76
CA GLU A 332 18.19 -6.13 2.40
C GLU A 332 17.44 -7.18 1.59
N GLU A 333 16.91 -8.17 2.26
CA GLU A 333 16.04 -9.15 1.64
C GLU A 333 14.59 -8.66 1.58
N LEU A 334 13.94 -8.92 0.45
CA LEU A 334 12.50 -8.65 0.32
C LEU A 334 11.73 -9.56 1.25
N LYS A 335 10.74 -9.02 1.95
CA LYS A 335 9.86 -9.80 2.82
C LYS A 335 9.04 -10.78 1.99
N PRO A 336 8.74 -12.00 2.50
CA PRO A 336 7.85 -12.95 1.82
C PRO A 336 6.53 -12.28 1.49
N SER A 337 6.15 -12.32 0.24
CA SER A 337 4.91 -11.65 -0.19
C SER A 337 4.35 -12.26 -1.48
N VAL A 338 3.05 -12.07 -1.68
CA VAL A 338 2.33 -12.45 -2.90
C VAL A 338 1.46 -11.29 -3.36
N ARG A 339 1.31 -11.10 -4.67
CA ARG A 339 0.41 -10.10 -5.23
C ARG A 339 -0.23 -10.57 -6.53
N MET A 340 -1.46 -10.13 -6.79
CA MET A 340 -2.14 -10.37 -8.05
C MET A 340 -1.64 -9.43 -9.13
N VAL A 341 -1.49 -9.93 -10.37
CA VAL A 341 -1.13 -9.12 -11.53
C VAL A 341 -2.40 -8.63 -12.23
N GLY A 342 -2.49 -7.32 -12.46
CA GLY A 342 -3.65 -6.68 -13.12
C GLY A 342 -4.87 -6.50 -12.20
N LYS A 343 -5.92 -5.86 -12.72
CA LYS A 343 -7.15 -5.51 -12.01
C LYS A 343 -8.36 -5.93 -12.84
N GLY A 344 -8.71 -7.12 -13.04
CA GLY A 344 -9.88 -7.53 -13.83
C GLY A 344 -10.64 -8.66 -13.14
N VAL A 345 -11.95 -8.67 -13.31
CA VAL A 345 -12.85 -9.71 -12.79
C VAL A 345 -13.29 -10.66 -13.91
N VAL A 346 -13.33 -10.18 -15.14
CA VAL A 346 -13.76 -10.96 -16.29
C VAL A 346 -12.54 -11.47 -17.06
N LEU A 347 -12.40 -12.79 -17.15
CA LEU A 347 -11.45 -13.44 -18.05
C LEU A 347 -12.20 -13.94 -19.27
N PRO A 348 -11.81 -13.56 -20.50
CA PRO A 348 -12.35 -14.18 -21.70
C PRO A 348 -12.15 -15.70 -21.64
N SER A 349 -13.12 -16.45 -22.15
CA SER A 349 -13.00 -17.91 -22.27
C SER A 349 -12.01 -18.21 -23.40
N THR A 350 -10.73 -18.16 -23.05
CA THR A 350 -9.65 -18.71 -23.85
C THR A 350 -9.55 -20.21 -23.57
N ASP A 351 -8.79 -20.92 -24.36
CA ASP A 351 -8.60 -22.37 -24.15
C ASP A 351 -7.93 -22.70 -22.80
N GLU A 352 -7.46 -21.67 -22.04
CA GLU A 352 -6.82 -21.79 -20.74
C GLU A 352 -7.22 -20.65 -19.81
N LEU A 353 -7.83 -20.97 -18.64
CA LEU A 353 -8.13 -20.00 -17.58
C LEU A 353 -6.88 -19.78 -16.73
N VAL A 354 -6.00 -18.90 -17.17
CA VAL A 354 -4.72 -18.63 -16.51
C VAL A 354 -4.77 -17.33 -15.72
N LEU A 355 -4.48 -17.41 -14.41
CA LEU A 355 -4.40 -16.27 -13.52
C LEU A 355 -2.93 -15.96 -13.18
N PRO A 356 -2.38 -14.82 -13.63
CA PRO A 356 -1.03 -14.42 -13.27
C PRO A 356 -0.98 -13.85 -11.86
N PHE A 357 0.06 -14.23 -11.11
CA PHE A 357 0.39 -13.65 -9.82
C PHE A 357 1.91 -13.52 -9.67
N GLU A 358 2.36 -12.72 -8.74
CA GLU A 358 3.78 -12.58 -8.43
C GLU A 358 4.02 -12.94 -6.96
N ALA A 359 5.16 -13.58 -6.70
CA ALA A 359 5.60 -13.96 -5.37
C ALA A 359 7.10 -13.70 -5.18
N VAL A 360 7.49 -13.42 -3.95
CA VAL A 360 8.87 -13.19 -3.53
C VAL A 360 9.13 -13.91 -2.21
N ASN A 361 10.29 -14.52 -2.08
CA ASN A 361 10.75 -15.29 -0.91
C ASN A 361 9.78 -16.37 -0.44
N LEU A 362 9.06 -16.99 -1.40
CA LEU A 362 8.14 -18.08 -1.17
C LEU A 362 8.52 -19.30 -2.02
N LYS A 363 8.63 -20.48 -1.38
CA LYS A 363 8.85 -21.78 -2.05
C LYS A 363 7.55 -22.45 -2.46
N ALA A 364 6.43 -22.03 -1.89
CA ALA A 364 5.10 -22.52 -2.19
C ALA A 364 4.05 -21.49 -1.79
N VAL A 365 2.82 -21.65 -2.29
CA VAL A 365 1.63 -20.89 -1.89
C VAL A 365 0.45 -21.85 -1.75
N GLU A 366 -0.49 -21.52 -0.88
CA GLU A 366 -1.77 -22.20 -0.83
C GLU A 366 -2.77 -21.47 -1.73
N VAL A 367 -3.45 -22.21 -2.59
CA VAL A 367 -4.51 -21.71 -3.47
C VAL A 367 -5.84 -22.29 -3.03
N ARG A 368 -6.80 -21.42 -2.73
CA ARG A 368 -8.19 -21.75 -2.39
C ARG A 368 -9.11 -21.16 -3.45
N VAL A 369 -10.08 -21.94 -3.89
CA VAL A 369 -11.08 -21.49 -4.88
C VAL A 369 -12.47 -21.67 -4.31
N ILE A 370 -13.19 -20.56 -4.16
CA ILE A 370 -14.58 -20.52 -3.71
C ILE A 370 -15.45 -20.23 -4.92
N ARG A 371 -16.41 -21.10 -5.21
CA ARG A 371 -17.37 -20.92 -6.30
C ARG A 371 -18.65 -20.28 -5.77
N ILE A 372 -19.05 -19.16 -6.36
CA ILE A 372 -20.37 -18.56 -6.23
C ILE A 372 -21.20 -19.07 -7.41
N ASN A 373 -22.21 -19.91 -7.15
CA ASN A 373 -23.01 -20.52 -8.22
C ASN A 373 -23.74 -19.46 -9.04
N GLY A 374 -23.88 -19.67 -10.34
CA GLY A 374 -24.51 -18.70 -11.25
C GLY A 374 -25.92 -18.27 -10.81
N SER A 375 -26.71 -19.17 -10.17
CA SER A 375 -28.01 -18.86 -9.57
C SER A 375 -27.93 -17.88 -8.40
N ASN A 376 -26.79 -17.80 -7.72
CA ASN A 376 -26.59 -16.99 -6.52
C ASN A 376 -25.87 -15.66 -6.81
N VAL A 377 -25.36 -15.46 -8.04
CA VAL A 377 -24.65 -14.24 -8.40
C VAL A 377 -25.49 -12.98 -8.19
N GLY A 378 -26.78 -13.01 -8.55
CA GLY A 378 -27.68 -11.89 -8.30
C GLY A 378 -27.83 -11.57 -6.81
N GLN A 379 -27.83 -12.57 -5.93
CA GLN A 379 -27.88 -12.40 -4.49
C GLN A 379 -26.54 -11.88 -3.93
N PHE A 380 -25.43 -12.41 -4.43
CA PHE A 380 -24.09 -11.92 -4.10
C PHE A 380 -23.94 -10.43 -4.42
N LEU A 381 -24.41 -9.99 -5.60
CA LEU A 381 -24.29 -8.61 -6.04
C LEU A 381 -25.21 -7.62 -5.29
N GLN A 382 -26.20 -8.10 -4.51
CA GLN A 382 -27.01 -7.20 -3.66
C GLN A 382 -26.17 -6.53 -2.56
N VAL A 383 -25.14 -7.23 -2.03
CA VAL A 383 -24.29 -6.76 -0.94
C VAL A 383 -22.82 -6.56 -1.35
N ASN A 384 -22.47 -6.94 -2.59
CA ASN A 384 -21.10 -6.89 -3.11
C ASN A 384 -21.01 -6.14 -4.45
N ALA A 385 -19.82 -5.62 -4.76
CA ALA A 385 -19.38 -5.41 -6.13
C ALA A 385 -18.90 -6.76 -6.73
N LEU A 386 -18.55 -6.79 -8.01
CA LEU A 386 -18.08 -8.03 -8.67
C LEU A 386 -16.80 -8.61 -8.01
N ASP A 387 -15.97 -7.76 -7.45
CA ASP A 387 -14.72 -8.12 -6.74
C ASP A 387 -14.91 -8.27 -5.21
N GLY A 388 -16.14 -8.15 -4.71
CA GLY A 388 -16.48 -8.21 -3.30
C GLY A 388 -16.28 -9.59 -2.67
N GLN A 389 -16.42 -9.65 -1.35
CA GLN A 389 -16.19 -10.88 -0.57
C GLN A 389 -17.16 -11.10 0.60
N ARG A 390 -18.12 -10.19 0.79
CA ARG A 390 -19.06 -10.28 1.93
C ARG A 390 -19.99 -11.49 1.78
N GLU A 391 -20.26 -12.15 2.91
CA GLU A 391 -21.21 -13.26 3.01
C GLU A 391 -20.94 -14.42 2.03
N LEU A 392 -19.68 -14.75 1.77
CA LEU A 392 -19.31 -15.80 0.81
C LEU A 392 -19.89 -17.17 1.18
N ALA A 393 -19.91 -17.51 2.46
CA ALA A 393 -20.47 -18.80 2.92
C ALA A 393 -21.96 -18.93 2.61
N ARG A 394 -22.70 -17.83 2.49
CA ARG A 394 -24.14 -17.83 2.16
C ARG A 394 -24.42 -18.11 0.67
N VAL A 395 -23.49 -17.77 -0.22
CA VAL A 395 -23.72 -17.77 -1.68
C VAL A 395 -22.76 -18.67 -2.45
N GLY A 396 -21.66 -19.06 -1.82
CA GLY A 396 -20.56 -19.79 -2.44
C GLY A 396 -20.25 -21.11 -1.73
N ARG A 397 -19.31 -21.84 -2.29
CA ARG A 397 -18.78 -23.09 -1.76
C ARG A 397 -17.30 -23.23 -2.10
N LEU A 398 -16.49 -23.70 -1.14
CA LEU A 398 -15.10 -24.08 -1.41
C LEU A 398 -15.08 -25.27 -2.36
N VAL A 399 -14.39 -25.14 -3.49
CA VAL A 399 -14.34 -26.18 -4.55
C VAL A 399 -12.94 -26.71 -4.79
N SER A 400 -11.91 -25.99 -4.33
CA SER A 400 -10.51 -26.44 -4.42
C SER A 400 -9.66 -25.79 -3.35
N ARG A 401 -8.76 -26.57 -2.76
CA ARG A 401 -7.66 -26.12 -1.90
C ARG A 401 -6.43 -26.94 -2.25
N LYS A 402 -5.32 -26.29 -2.63
CA LYS A 402 -4.08 -26.96 -3.00
C LYS A 402 -2.87 -26.10 -2.67
N THR A 403 -1.83 -26.73 -2.18
CA THR A 403 -0.50 -26.11 -2.09
C THR A 403 0.22 -26.27 -3.41
N ILE A 404 0.70 -25.16 -3.98
CA ILE A 404 1.43 -25.09 -5.25
C ILE A 404 2.89 -24.78 -4.96
N SER A 405 3.78 -25.66 -5.41
CA SER A 405 5.22 -25.43 -5.34
C SER A 405 5.65 -24.37 -6.36
N LEU A 406 6.36 -23.36 -5.90
CA LEU A 406 6.99 -22.33 -6.73
C LEU A 406 8.47 -22.65 -7.01
N LYS A 407 9.03 -23.62 -6.28
CA LYS A 407 10.42 -24.08 -6.42
C LYS A 407 10.50 -25.21 -7.45
N THR A 408 11.30 -25.01 -8.49
CA THR A 408 11.67 -26.07 -9.47
C THR A 408 13.18 -26.27 -9.44
N ALA A 409 13.67 -27.40 -9.95
CA ALA A 409 15.12 -27.73 -9.92
C ALA A 409 16.00 -26.69 -10.59
N ASP A 410 15.50 -26.13 -11.71
CA ASP A 410 16.15 -25.05 -12.49
C ASP A 410 15.32 -23.75 -12.42
N GLY A 411 14.65 -23.53 -11.28
CA GLY A 411 13.69 -22.44 -11.10
C GLY A 411 14.35 -21.07 -10.89
N PRO A 412 13.52 -20.01 -10.92
CA PRO A 412 13.98 -18.66 -10.71
C PRO A 412 14.50 -18.45 -9.29
N ASP A 413 15.34 -17.43 -9.14
CA ASP A 413 15.73 -16.90 -7.83
C ASP A 413 14.48 -16.40 -7.07
N LEU A 414 14.09 -17.09 -5.99
CA LEU A 414 12.92 -16.76 -5.22
C LEU A 414 13.07 -15.47 -4.40
N GLY A 415 14.29 -14.99 -4.17
CA GLY A 415 14.58 -13.75 -3.45
C GLY A 415 14.18 -12.47 -4.20
N ARG A 416 13.65 -12.58 -5.42
CA ARG A 416 13.09 -11.46 -6.19
C ARG A 416 11.64 -11.73 -6.57
N TRP A 417 10.92 -10.70 -6.98
CA TRP A 417 9.59 -10.86 -7.55
C TRP A 417 9.64 -11.69 -8.82
N ASN A 418 8.96 -12.84 -8.79
CA ASN A 418 8.80 -13.73 -9.93
C ASN A 418 7.34 -13.83 -10.31
N ARG A 419 7.06 -13.84 -11.62
CA ARG A 419 5.70 -14.03 -12.13
C ARG A 419 5.44 -15.51 -12.34
N PHE A 420 4.35 -15.97 -11.77
CA PHE A 420 3.81 -17.31 -11.89
C PHE A 420 2.44 -17.27 -12.55
N HIS A 421 2.02 -18.40 -13.11
CA HIS A 421 0.76 -18.55 -13.79
C HIS A 421 0.00 -19.71 -13.15
N LEU A 422 -1.18 -19.41 -12.62
CA LEU A 422 -2.09 -20.39 -12.05
C LEU A 422 -3.07 -20.81 -13.13
N ASP A 423 -2.94 -22.03 -13.62
CA ASP A 423 -3.91 -22.67 -14.51
C ASP A 423 -5.11 -23.15 -13.68
N LEU A 424 -6.20 -22.42 -13.76
CA LEU A 424 -7.40 -22.71 -12.98
C LEU A 424 -8.14 -23.97 -13.45
N GLU A 425 -7.96 -24.41 -14.70
CA GLU A 425 -8.60 -25.64 -15.20
C GLU A 425 -8.10 -26.88 -14.49
N GLN A 426 -6.88 -26.85 -13.95
CA GLN A 426 -6.35 -27.92 -13.12
C GLN A 426 -6.96 -27.97 -11.72
N HIS A 427 -7.67 -26.93 -11.32
CA HIS A 427 -8.28 -26.78 -9.98
C HIS A 427 -9.79 -26.86 -10.00
N ILE A 428 -10.43 -26.41 -11.07
CA ILE A 428 -11.87 -26.31 -11.19
C ILE A 428 -12.34 -26.78 -12.58
N LYS A 429 -13.56 -27.29 -12.64
CA LYS A 429 -14.32 -27.37 -13.87
C LYS A 429 -15.21 -26.13 -13.94
N ALA A 430 -14.95 -25.23 -14.90
CA ALA A 430 -15.70 -24.00 -15.04
C ALA A 430 -17.20 -24.30 -15.28
N GLU A 431 -18.06 -23.68 -14.48
CA GLU A 431 -19.52 -23.71 -14.65
C GLU A 431 -19.97 -22.38 -15.26
N PRO A 432 -20.82 -22.42 -16.28
CA PRO A 432 -21.31 -21.20 -16.94
C PRO A 432 -21.97 -20.24 -15.95
N GLY A 433 -21.53 -19.00 -15.94
CA GLY A 433 -22.09 -17.94 -15.13
C GLY A 433 -21.75 -17.99 -13.64
N ALA A 434 -20.89 -18.88 -13.20
CA ALA A 434 -20.37 -18.86 -11.84
C ALA A 434 -19.25 -17.81 -11.69
N ILE A 435 -19.14 -17.26 -10.49
CA ILE A 435 -17.98 -16.45 -10.08
C ILE A 435 -17.06 -17.34 -9.25
N TYR A 436 -15.77 -17.30 -9.53
CA TYR A 436 -14.76 -18.01 -8.78
C TYR A 436 -13.89 -17.01 -8.03
N ARG A 437 -13.94 -17.05 -6.69
CA ARG A 437 -13.00 -16.30 -5.87
C ARG A 437 -11.76 -17.15 -5.66
N VAL A 438 -10.67 -16.72 -6.29
CA VAL A 438 -9.35 -17.34 -6.14
C VAL A 438 -8.60 -16.58 -5.05
N GLN A 439 -8.22 -17.28 -4.00
CA GLN A 439 -7.40 -16.79 -2.90
C GLN A 439 -6.03 -17.44 -2.98
N ILE A 440 -4.98 -16.67 -2.88
CA ILE A 440 -3.59 -17.14 -2.79
C ILE A 440 -3.05 -16.65 -1.46
N SER A 441 -2.63 -17.57 -0.62
CA SER A 441 -2.08 -17.30 0.71
C SER A 441 -0.77 -18.04 0.94
N PHE A 442 -0.06 -17.64 1.97
CA PHE A 442 1.15 -18.31 2.42
C PHE A 442 1.27 -18.17 3.95
N ASP A 443 2.01 -19.07 4.54
CA ASP A 443 2.41 -19.03 5.93
C ASP A 443 3.94 -19.17 6.07
N ARG A 444 4.44 -19.27 7.28
CA ARG A 444 5.87 -19.35 7.55
C ARG A 444 6.53 -20.56 6.90
N GLN A 445 5.88 -21.72 6.84
CA GLN A 445 6.43 -22.93 6.22
C GLN A 445 6.66 -22.76 4.71
N HIS A 446 5.92 -21.85 4.06
CA HIS A 446 6.06 -21.55 2.64
C HIS A 446 7.19 -20.54 2.35
N ALA A 447 7.65 -19.81 3.35
CA ALA A 447 8.69 -18.80 3.19
C ALA A 447 10.10 -19.42 3.10
N VAL A 448 10.98 -18.73 2.38
CA VAL A 448 12.44 -19.01 2.31
C VAL A 448 13.26 -17.88 2.92
N TYR A 449 12.61 -16.97 3.63
CA TYR A 449 13.25 -15.81 4.27
C TYR A 449 14.19 -16.29 5.39
N PRO A 450 15.47 -15.82 5.41
CA PRO A 450 16.41 -16.23 6.42
C PRO A 450 16.08 -15.58 7.77
N CYS A 451 15.97 -16.41 8.80
CA CYS A 451 15.76 -15.96 10.16
C CYS A 451 16.84 -16.53 11.06
N GLU A 452 17.55 -15.69 11.79
CA GLU A 452 18.57 -16.14 12.73
C GLU A 452 17.95 -16.97 13.88
N GLY A 453 18.55 -18.14 14.14
CA GLY A 453 18.20 -18.98 15.29
C GLY A 453 16.91 -19.79 15.17
N VAL A 454 16.23 -19.76 14.04
CA VAL A 454 15.01 -20.53 13.81
C VAL A 454 15.30 -21.66 12.84
N THR A 455 15.46 -22.85 13.37
CA THR A 455 15.37 -24.07 12.55
C THR A 455 13.91 -24.29 12.18
N GLY A 456 13.62 -24.36 10.88
CA GLY A 456 12.28 -24.28 10.27
C GLY A 456 11.26 -25.38 10.62
N ASP A 457 11.17 -25.77 11.86
CA ASP A 457 10.31 -26.84 12.35
C ASP A 457 9.59 -26.46 13.66
N GLU A 458 9.04 -25.25 13.74
CA GLU A 458 8.25 -24.84 14.90
C GLU A 458 6.75 -24.92 14.62
N GLY A 459 6.20 -26.01 15.07
CA GLY A 459 4.82 -26.25 15.39
C GLY A 459 3.93 -26.72 14.21
N PRO A 460 3.01 -27.62 14.48
CA PRO A 460 2.00 -27.96 13.50
C PRO A 460 1.13 -26.72 13.27
N VAL A 461 1.20 -26.15 12.08
CA VAL A 461 0.10 -25.32 11.58
C VAL A 461 -1.14 -26.21 11.71
N HIS A 462 -2.13 -25.78 12.48
CA HIS A 462 -3.43 -26.44 12.50
C HIS A 462 -4.04 -26.28 11.11
N GLU A 463 -3.65 -27.14 10.18
CA GLU A 463 -4.36 -27.28 8.92
C GLU A 463 -5.77 -27.70 9.27
N ARG A 464 -6.74 -26.79 9.12
CA ARG A 464 -8.15 -27.19 9.11
C ARG A 464 -8.31 -28.26 8.05
N SER A 465 -8.99 -29.36 8.38
CA SER A 465 -9.25 -30.39 7.39
C SER A 465 -10.15 -29.82 6.28
N TRP A 466 -10.07 -30.44 5.10
CA TRP A 466 -10.98 -30.09 4.00
C TRP A 466 -12.45 -30.24 4.43
N GLU A 467 -12.74 -31.28 5.22
CA GLU A 467 -14.05 -31.59 5.76
C GLU A 467 -14.56 -30.51 6.71
N ASP A 468 -13.68 -29.96 7.58
CA ASP A 468 -14.04 -28.88 8.50
C ASP A 468 -14.33 -27.60 7.74
N GLU A 469 -13.53 -27.26 6.74
CA GLU A 469 -13.77 -26.09 5.88
C GLU A 469 -15.04 -26.24 5.03
N GLN A 470 -15.32 -27.43 4.51
CA GLN A 470 -16.58 -27.71 3.81
C GLN A 470 -17.77 -27.59 4.75
N ALA A 471 -17.65 -28.11 5.97
CA ALA A 471 -18.69 -28.03 6.98
C ALA A 471 -19.03 -26.59 7.33
N GLU A 472 -18.06 -25.67 7.36
CA GLU A 472 -18.30 -24.25 7.56
C GLU A 472 -19.20 -23.65 6.47
N TYR A 473 -19.01 -24.04 5.20
CA TYR A 473 -19.87 -23.59 4.09
C TYR A 473 -21.22 -24.34 4.03
N ASP A 474 -21.33 -25.52 4.62
CA ASP A 474 -22.55 -26.31 4.63
C ASP A 474 -23.42 -26.08 5.89
N GLN A 475 -22.92 -25.38 6.90
CA GLN A 475 -23.70 -25.05 8.07
C GLN A 475 -24.75 -24.01 7.72
N THR A 476 -26.02 -24.30 8.03
CA THR A 476 -27.11 -23.34 8.00
C THR A 476 -26.99 -22.47 9.24
N HIS A 477 -26.51 -21.29 9.10
CA HIS A 477 -26.24 -20.43 10.24
C HIS A 477 -27.35 -19.45 10.53
N ASP A 478 -27.74 -19.44 11.80
CA ASP A 478 -28.33 -18.30 12.49
C ASP A 478 -27.28 -17.16 12.72
N TYR A 479 -26.12 -17.23 12.07
CA TYR A 479 -25.06 -16.24 12.16
C TYR A 479 -25.34 -15.01 11.28
N TRP A 480 -26.32 -14.24 11.71
CA TRP A 480 -26.49 -12.89 11.20
C TRP A 480 -25.42 -11.92 11.73
N TYR A 481 -24.52 -12.38 12.63
CA TYR A 481 -23.62 -11.54 13.42
C TYR A 481 -22.22 -12.12 13.67
N GLU A 482 -21.83 -13.23 13.07
CA GLU A 482 -20.42 -13.60 13.08
C GLU A 482 -19.68 -12.87 11.99
N ASP A 483 -19.26 -11.71 12.40
CA ASP A 483 -18.37 -10.79 11.75
C ASP A 483 -17.12 -11.48 11.20
N GLU A 484 -16.65 -11.00 10.05
CA GLU A 484 -15.27 -11.13 9.58
C GLU A 484 -14.20 -10.76 10.65
N TRP A 485 -14.60 -10.49 11.89
CA TRP A 485 -13.77 -10.10 13.03
C TRP A 485 -13.45 -11.25 13.99
N ASP A 486 -14.13 -12.37 13.90
CA ASP A 486 -13.82 -13.57 14.71
C ASP A 486 -12.91 -14.57 13.98
N HIS A 487 -11.89 -14.12 13.31
CA HIS A 487 -10.64 -14.84 13.33
C HIS A 487 -10.14 -14.68 14.76
N GLY A 488 -10.39 -15.70 15.59
CA GLY A 488 -10.08 -15.71 17.00
C GLY A 488 -8.80 -14.92 17.24
N TYR A 489 -8.86 -14.01 18.18
CA TYR A 489 -7.65 -13.40 18.68
C TYR A 489 -6.73 -14.56 19.06
N ASP A 490 -5.83 -14.93 18.16
CA ASP A 490 -4.70 -15.73 18.53
C ASP A 490 -4.06 -14.96 19.67
N ASP A 491 -4.07 -15.52 20.85
CA ASP A 491 -3.43 -14.92 22.05
C ASP A 491 -1.94 -14.62 21.79
N GLU A 492 -1.41 -15.02 20.65
CA GLU A 492 -0.03 -14.82 20.18
C GLU A 492 0.16 -13.63 19.23
N TYR A 493 -0.89 -12.93 18.74
CA TYR A 493 -0.67 -11.80 17.82
C TYR A 493 -0.09 -10.58 18.52
N VAL A 494 1.17 -10.28 18.22
CA VAL A 494 1.90 -9.11 18.75
C VAL A 494 1.99 -8.04 17.67
N HIS A 495 1.25 -6.94 17.83
CA HIS A 495 1.17 -5.86 16.83
C HIS A 495 2.54 -5.27 16.44
N SER A 496 3.49 -5.16 17.38
CA SER A 496 4.85 -4.66 17.11
C SER A 496 5.69 -5.60 16.23
N GLU A 497 5.30 -6.88 16.14
CA GLU A 497 6.03 -7.90 15.37
C GLU A 497 5.44 -8.14 13.97
N ARG A 498 4.35 -7.47 13.61
CA ARG A 498 3.64 -7.68 12.33
C ARG A 498 4.48 -7.41 11.08
N GLU A 499 5.56 -6.65 11.21
CA GLU A 499 6.46 -6.29 10.10
C GLU A 499 7.72 -7.17 10.05
N ASP A 500 7.88 -8.11 10.98
CA ASP A 500 9.04 -9.00 11.07
C ASP A 500 8.69 -10.38 10.50
N PRO A 501 9.25 -10.77 9.32
CA PRO A 501 9.01 -12.09 8.72
C PRO A 501 9.49 -13.27 9.54
N CYS A 502 10.26 -13.04 10.60
CA CYS A 502 10.73 -14.07 11.51
C CYS A 502 9.75 -14.35 12.65
N LYS A 503 8.64 -13.61 12.72
CA LYS A 503 7.63 -13.70 13.76
C LYS A 503 6.29 -14.23 13.24
N PRO A 504 5.55 -15.00 14.06
CA PRO A 504 4.25 -15.52 13.68
C PRO A 504 3.25 -14.42 13.29
N SER A 505 3.28 -13.30 14.00
CA SER A 505 2.38 -12.15 13.76
C SER A 505 2.46 -11.57 12.35
N TYR A 506 3.60 -11.75 11.65
CA TYR A 506 3.75 -11.35 10.26
C TYR A 506 2.79 -12.11 9.34
N TYR A 507 2.60 -13.41 9.60
CA TYR A 507 1.79 -14.30 8.77
C TYR A 507 0.31 -14.31 9.14
N ALA A 508 -0.09 -13.66 10.22
CA ALA A 508 -1.46 -13.75 10.75
C ALA A 508 -2.49 -12.92 9.95
N ARG A 509 -2.13 -11.83 9.26
CA ARG A 509 -3.10 -10.90 8.65
C ARG A 509 -2.87 -10.51 7.19
N ASN A 510 -1.65 -10.41 6.69
CA ASN A 510 -1.34 -9.82 5.38
C ASN A 510 -0.84 -10.84 4.35
N ASN A 511 -1.12 -12.10 4.56
CA ASN A 511 -0.59 -13.19 3.76
C ASN A 511 -1.54 -13.70 2.67
N THR A 512 -2.69 -13.05 2.47
CA THR A 512 -3.69 -13.50 1.50
C THR A 512 -4.01 -12.41 0.49
N VAL A 513 -3.94 -12.75 -0.79
CA VAL A 513 -4.48 -11.94 -1.89
C VAL A 513 -5.59 -12.71 -2.59
N ALA A 514 -6.61 -12.01 -3.07
CA ALA A 514 -7.73 -12.66 -3.70
C ALA A 514 -8.25 -11.89 -4.89
N ARG A 515 -8.87 -12.65 -5.83
CA ARG A 515 -9.56 -12.09 -7.00
C ARG A 515 -10.78 -12.91 -7.32
N ASN A 516 -11.87 -12.22 -7.65
CA ASN A 516 -13.04 -12.86 -8.24
C ASN A 516 -12.86 -12.95 -9.76
N ILE A 517 -13.26 -14.07 -10.36
CA ILE A 517 -13.10 -14.34 -11.78
C ILE A 517 -14.41 -14.87 -12.33
N ILE A 518 -14.83 -14.33 -13.46
CA ILE A 518 -15.93 -14.82 -14.28
C ILE A 518 -15.35 -15.22 -15.63
N ALA A 519 -15.55 -16.46 -16.03
CA ALA A 519 -15.21 -16.88 -17.39
C ALA A 519 -16.34 -16.47 -18.34
N SER A 520 -16.11 -15.43 -19.13
CA SER A 520 -17.12 -14.91 -20.08
C SER A 520 -16.47 -14.14 -21.22
N ASP A 521 -16.99 -14.33 -22.43
CA ASP A 521 -16.63 -13.52 -23.60
C ASP A 521 -17.55 -12.32 -23.77
N ILE A 522 -18.59 -12.20 -22.94
CA ILE A 522 -19.60 -11.13 -23.08
C ILE A 522 -19.11 -9.86 -22.39
N GLY A 523 -18.72 -8.87 -23.18
CA GLY A 523 -18.47 -7.50 -22.74
C GLY A 523 -19.77 -6.70 -22.70
N LEU A 524 -20.02 -5.96 -21.61
CA LEU A 524 -21.24 -5.18 -21.39
C LEU A 524 -20.89 -3.73 -21.06
N ILE A 525 -21.51 -2.82 -21.79
CA ILE A 525 -21.49 -1.39 -21.48
C ILE A 525 -22.94 -0.91 -21.43
N ALA A 526 -23.31 -0.21 -20.36
CA ALA A 526 -24.62 0.40 -20.20
C ALA A 526 -24.49 1.92 -20.11
N LYS A 527 -25.28 2.65 -20.89
CA LYS A 527 -25.41 4.10 -20.79
C LYS A 527 -26.84 4.45 -20.41
N ARG A 528 -27.00 5.23 -19.33
CA ARG A 528 -28.31 5.73 -18.89
C ARG A 528 -28.59 7.10 -19.50
N GLY A 529 -29.76 7.26 -20.12
CA GLY A 529 -30.29 8.55 -20.57
C GLY A 529 -30.84 9.36 -19.40
N ASN A 530 -30.95 10.68 -19.58
CA ASN A 530 -31.56 11.59 -18.60
C ASN A 530 -33.06 11.30 -18.34
N ASP A 531 -33.71 10.64 -19.27
CA ASP A 531 -35.10 10.17 -19.20
C ASP A 531 -35.23 8.81 -18.47
N GLY A 532 -34.12 8.23 -17.99
CA GLY A 532 -34.08 6.91 -17.34
C GLY A 532 -34.03 5.73 -18.32
N SER A 533 -33.97 5.96 -19.64
CA SER A 533 -33.72 4.91 -20.62
C SER A 533 -32.32 4.35 -20.51
N LEU A 534 -32.09 3.09 -20.97
CA LEU A 534 -30.79 2.45 -21.01
C LEU A 534 -30.45 2.07 -22.45
N LEU A 535 -29.23 2.40 -22.88
CA LEU A 535 -28.63 1.83 -24.08
C LEU A 535 -27.56 0.87 -23.68
N ILE A 536 -27.68 -0.40 -24.06
CA ILE A 536 -26.71 -1.44 -23.77
C ILE A 536 -25.95 -1.76 -25.05
N ALA A 537 -24.62 -1.79 -24.95
CA ALA A 537 -23.75 -2.31 -25.99
C ALA A 537 -23.14 -3.64 -25.51
N VAL A 538 -23.21 -4.65 -26.37
CA VAL A 538 -22.71 -6.00 -26.14
C VAL A 538 -21.61 -6.29 -27.15
N SER A 539 -20.42 -6.63 -26.67
CA SER A 539 -19.27 -6.98 -27.50
C SER A 539 -18.66 -8.32 -27.10
N ASP A 540 -17.99 -8.93 -28.02
CA ASP A 540 -17.13 -10.11 -27.74
C ASP A 540 -15.77 -9.60 -27.24
N LEU A 541 -15.39 -9.94 -26.01
CA LEU A 541 -14.15 -9.48 -25.38
C LEU A 541 -12.89 -10.00 -26.06
N ARG A 542 -12.97 -11.09 -26.83
CA ARG A 542 -11.83 -11.65 -27.55
C ARG A 542 -11.57 -10.97 -28.88
N THR A 543 -12.68 -10.61 -29.57
CA THR A 543 -12.59 -10.06 -30.94
C THR A 543 -12.86 -8.56 -30.98
N THR A 544 -13.37 -7.98 -29.91
CA THR A 544 -13.88 -6.60 -29.80
C THR A 544 -15.05 -6.28 -30.74
N LEU A 545 -15.59 -7.28 -31.44
CA LEU A 545 -16.70 -7.11 -32.38
C LEU A 545 -18.06 -7.09 -31.64
N PRO A 546 -19.08 -6.43 -32.21
CA PRO A 546 -20.44 -6.48 -31.69
C PRO A 546 -20.97 -7.92 -31.58
N MET A 547 -21.65 -8.24 -30.51
CA MET A 547 -22.20 -9.57 -30.28
C MET A 547 -23.73 -9.55 -30.40
N SER A 548 -24.24 -10.11 -31.49
CA SER A 548 -25.70 -10.26 -31.74
C SER A 548 -26.27 -11.50 -31.06
N GLY A 549 -27.59 -11.50 -30.82
CA GLY A 549 -28.33 -12.66 -30.33
C GLY A 549 -28.08 -12.95 -28.84
N VAL A 550 -27.56 -12.01 -28.08
CA VAL A 550 -27.42 -12.09 -26.63
C VAL A 550 -28.75 -11.70 -25.97
N LYS A 551 -29.32 -12.58 -25.15
CA LYS A 551 -30.49 -12.25 -24.32
C LYS A 551 -30.04 -11.39 -23.16
N LEU A 552 -30.63 -10.22 -23.02
CA LEU A 552 -30.44 -9.26 -21.94
C LEU A 552 -31.69 -9.17 -21.08
N GLU A 553 -31.50 -9.23 -19.76
CA GLU A 553 -32.58 -9.08 -18.78
C GLU A 553 -32.15 -8.06 -17.74
N VAL A 554 -32.97 -7.02 -17.57
CA VAL A 554 -32.79 -6.02 -16.51
C VAL A 554 -33.61 -6.47 -15.31
N LEU A 555 -32.97 -6.55 -14.14
CA LEU A 555 -33.58 -6.97 -12.89
C LEU A 555 -33.61 -5.78 -11.90
N ASP A 556 -34.67 -5.74 -11.07
CA ASP A 556 -34.69 -4.86 -9.89
C ASP A 556 -33.84 -5.43 -8.73
N PHE A 557 -33.78 -4.71 -7.61
CA PHE A 557 -33.01 -5.14 -6.44
C PHE A 557 -33.50 -6.46 -5.85
N GLN A 558 -34.81 -6.75 -5.92
CA GLN A 558 -35.41 -8.03 -5.51
C GLN A 558 -35.23 -9.14 -6.56
N ARG A 559 -34.45 -8.86 -7.62
CA ARG A 559 -34.14 -9.78 -8.73
C ARG A 559 -35.37 -10.15 -9.58
N GLN A 560 -36.40 -9.30 -9.58
CA GLN A 560 -37.55 -9.51 -10.47
C GLN A 560 -37.24 -8.97 -11.87
N PRO A 561 -37.56 -9.71 -12.94
CA PRO A 561 -37.38 -9.23 -14.30
C PRO A 561 -38.27 -8.00 -14.58
N MET A 562 -37.64 -6.91 -15.03
CA MET A 562 -38.30 -5.68 -15.38
C MET A 562 -38.55 -5.60 -16.88
N VAL A 563 -37.51 -5.86 -17.66
CA VAL A 563 -37.54 -5.80 -19.13
C VAL A 563 -36.49 -6.75 -19.69
N SER A 564 -36.78 -7.31 -20.87
CA SER A 564 -35.82 -8.18 -21.57
C SER A 564 -35.84 -7.89 -23.09
N ALA A 565 -34.69 -8.06 -23.73
CA ALA A 565 -34.53 -7.97 -25.16
C ALA A 565 -33.33 -8.80 -25.65
N ILE A 566 -33.16 -8.87 -26.97
CA ILE A 566 -32.05 -9.57 -27.62
C ILE A 566 -31.23 -8.56 -28.41
N SER A 567 -29.90 -8.62 -28.29
CA SER A 567 -28.99 -7.71 -29.00
C SER A 567 -29.10 -7.89 -30.53
N ASP A 568 -29.10 -6.77 -31.23
CA ASP A 568 -29.16 -6.68 -32.68
C ASP A 568 -27.79 -7.04 -33.35
N ARG A 569 -27.66 -6.77 -34.64
CA ARG A 569 -26.43 -7.06 -35.41
C ARG A 569 -25.25 -6.18 -34.98
N GLU A 570 -25.56 -4.97 -34.54
CA GLU A 570 -24.62 -3.98 -34.01
C GLU A 570 -24.31 -4.20 -32.52
N GLY A 571 -24.86 -5.27 -31.90
CA GLY A 571 -24.68 -5.56 -30.47
C GLY A 571 -25.44 -4.61 -29.55
N LEU A 572 -26.37 -3.81 -30.08
CA LEU A 572 -27.07 -2.77 -29.34
C LEU A 572 -28.46 -3.21 -28.86
N VAL A 573 -28.85 -2.74 -27.68
CA VAL A 573 -30.20 -2.91 -27.13
C VAL A 573 -30.64 -1.62 -26.42
N PRO A 574 -31.63 -0.91 -26.94
CA PRO A 574 -32.29 0.17 -26.23
C PRO A 574 -33.37 -0.40 -25.30
N PHE A 575 -33.38 0.02 -24.05
CA PHE A 575 -34.45 -0.22 -23.10
C PHE A 575 -35.15 1.09 -22.75
N PRO A 576 -36.46 1.12 -22.68
CA PRO A 576 -37.21 2.29 -22.23
C PRO A 576 -36.98 2.53 -20.74
N ALA A 577 -37.29 3.72 -20.26
CA ALA A 577 -37.33 4.02 -18.84
C ALA A 577 -38.28 3.04 -18.12
N THR A 578 -37.85 2.53 -16.97
CA THR A 578 -38.61 1.60 -16.14
C THR A 578 -39.22 2.32 -14.94
N VAL A 579 -40.38 1.83 -14.47
CA VAL A 579 -41.05 2.39 -13.29
C VAL A 579 -40.22 2.19 -12.01
N ASN A 580 -39.61 1.03 -11.90
CA ASN A 580 -38.71 0.71 -10.78
C ASN A 580 -37.26 1.01 -11.15
N LYS A 581 -36.40 1.18 -10.13
CA LYS A 581 -34.98 1.40 -10.33
C LYS A 581 -34.30 0.10 -10.78
N PRO A 582 -33.59 0.08 -11.93
CA PRO A 582 -32.84 -1.09 -12.38
C PRO A 582 -31.63 -1.32 -11.47
N PHE A 583 -31.36 -2.58 -11.16
CA PHE A 583 -30.25 -2.97 -10.28
C PHE A 583 -29.18 -3.78 -11.01
N LEU A 584 -29.58 -4.80 -11.78
CA LEU A 584 -28.67 -5.75 -12.41
C LEU A 584 -29.06 -5.99 -13.86
N LEU A 585 -28.09 -5.92 -14.77
CA LEU A 585 -28.19 -6.43 -16.13
C LEU A 585 -27.58 -7.84 -16.18
N LEU A 586 -28.36 -8.82 -16.59
CA LEU A 586 -27.95 -10.17 -16.88
C LEU A 586 -27.91 -10.38 -18.39
N ALA A 587 -26.76 -10.79 -18.92
CA ALA A 587 -26.59 -11.18 -20.31
C ALA A 587 -26.40 -12.69 -20.44
N SER A 588 -26.99 -13.32 -21.45
CA SER A 588 -26.84 -14.73 -21.70
C SER A 588 -26.82 -15.08 -23.19
N LYS A 589 -25.89 -15.95 -23.59
CA LYS A 589 -25.79 -16.50 -24.95
C LYS A 589 -25.22 -17.94 -24.87
N GLY A 590 -26.03 -18.93 -25.17
CA GLY A 590 -25.65 -20.32 -24.89
C GLY A 590 -25.34 -20.53 -23.42
N GLU A 591 -24.15 -21.02 -23.14
CA GLU A 591 -23.64 -21.20 -21.76
C GLU A 591 -22.96 -19.94 -21.19
N GLN A 592 -22.64 -18.97 -22.00
CA GLN A 592 -22.00 -17.72 -21.58
C GLN A 592 -22.95 -16.84 -20.76
N ARG A 593 -22.42 -16.20 -19.73
CA ARG A 593 -23.13 -15.25 -18.86
C ARG A 593 -22.28 -14.02 -18.62
N GLY A 594 -22.91 -12.85 -18.58
CA GLY A 594 -22.31 -11.58 -18.21
C GLY A 594 -23.22 -10.86 -17.21
N TYR A 595 -22.61 -10.10 -16.32
CA TYR A 595 -23.30 -9.37 -15.25
C TYR A 595 -22.80 -7.94 -15.22
N LEU A 596 -23.72 -6.98 -15.07
CA LEU A 596 -23.39 -5.56 -14.90
C LEU A 596 -24.33 -4.92 -13.88
N LYS A 597 -23.79 -4.40 -12.78
CA LYS A 597 -24.59 -3.60 -11.83
C LYS A 597 -24.99 -2.28 -12.46
N LEU A 598 -26.24 -1.90 -12.24
CA LEU A 598 -26.85 -0.68 -12.79
C LEU A 598 -27.21 0.34 -11.70
N ASP A 599 -26.77 0.11 -10.46
CA ASP A 599 -27.01 1.00 -9.34
C ASP A 599 -26.20 2.30 -9.45
N ASP A 600 -26.63 3.33 -8.72
CA ASP A 600 -25.90 4.59 -8.64
C ASP A 600 -24.58 4.35 -7.88
N GLY A 601 -23.46 4.81 -8.41
CA GLY A 601 -22.12 4.58 -7.88
C GLY A 601 -21.35 3.44 -8.56
N SER A 602 -21.99 2.65 -9.43
CA SER A 602 -21.31 1.67 -10.30
C SER A 602 -20.92 2.26 -11.67
N SER A 603 -21.05 3.56 -11.85
CA SER A 603 -20.63 4.23 -13.08
C SER A 603 -19.12 4.32 -13.19
N LEU A 604 -18.59 4.12 -14.40
CA LEU A 604 -17.19 4.38 -14.69
C LEU A 604 -16.88 5.85 -14.40
N SER A 605 -15.95 6.11 -13.47
CA SER A 605 -15.45 7.46 -13.25
C SER A 605 -14.60 7.87 -14.47
N VAL A 606 -15.00 8.96 -15.12
CA VAL A 606 -14.20 9.59 -16.19
C VAL A 606 -13.27 10.67 -15.65
N SER A 607 -13.24 10.87 -14.33
CA SER A 607 -12.41 11.90 -13.68
C SER A 607 -10.90 11.62 -13.75
N GLU A 608 -10.51 10.37 -13.95
CA GLU A 608 -9.13 9.96 -14.16
C GLU A 608 -8.69 10.03 -15.64
N LEU A 609 -9.64 10.27 -16.54
CA LEU A 609 -9.37 10.44 -17.95
C LEU A 609 -9.36 11.93 -18.25
N ASP A 610 -8.29 12.45 -18.83
CA ASP A 610 -8.25 13.84 -19.32
C ASP A 610 -9.23 14.00 -20.47
N VAL A 611 -10.46 14.38 -20.13
CA VAL A 611 -11.54 14.68 -21.09
C VAL A 611 -11.58 16.15 -21.46
N ASN A 612 -10.62 16.96 -21.03
CA ASN A 612 -10.50 18.40 -21.30
C ASN A 612 -9.96 18.73 -22.70
N GLY A 613 -10.33 17.99 -23.71
CA GLY A 613 -10.07 18.43 -25.07
C GLY A 613 -10.81 19.72 -25.41
N GLN A 614 -10.29 20.54 -26.33
CA GLN A 614 -10.94 21.76 -26.83
C GLN A 614 -12.42 21.52 -27.08
N ALA A 615 -13.25 22.47 -26.64
CA ALA A 615 -14.68 22.46 -26.96
C ALA A 615 -14.84 22.43 -28.48
N VAL A 616 -15.58 21.45 -28.99
CA VAL A 616 -15.89 21.36 -30.41
C VAL A 616 -17.28 21.98 -30.57
N ASP A 617 -17.34 23.13 -31.23
CA ASP A 617 -18.62 23.84 -31.47
C ASP A 617 -19.59 23.05 -32.33
N LYS A 618 -19.14 22.17 -33.19
CA LYS A 618 -19.96 21.24 -34.00
C LYS A 618 -19.09 20.03 -34.42
N GLY A 619 -19.43 18.85 -33.96
CA GLY A 619 -18.79 17.62 -34.42
C GLY A 619 -18.80 16.46 -33.40
N LEU A 620 -18.49 15.25 -33.88
CA LEU A 620 -18.30 14.06 -33.09
C LEU A 620 -16.90 14.09 -32.46
N LYS A 621 -16.80 13.91 -31.13
CA LYS A 621 -15.55 13.75 -30.41
C LYS A 621 -15.33 12.27 -30.15
N GLY A 622 -14.29 11.70 -30.75
CA GLY A 622 -13.89 10.31 -30.52
C GLY A 622 -12.78 10.25 -29.48
N PHE A 623 -12.87 9.31 -28.54
CA PHE A 623 -11.80 8.99 -27.59
C PHE A 623 -11.26 7.60 -27.92
N ILE A 624 -9.93 7.47 -27.96
CA ILE A 624 -9.26 6.19 -28.10
C ILE A 624 -8.76 5.82 -26.71
N TYR A 625 -9.26 4.70 -26.19
CA TYR A 625 -8.74 4.11 -24.96
C TYR A 625 -7.74 3.04 -25.34
N GLY A 626 -6.47 3.22 -24.98
CA GLY A 626 -5.43 2.22 -25.05
C GLY A 626 -5.02 1.80 -23.63
N GLU A 627 -4.70 0.49 -23.44
CA GLU A 627 -4.06 -0.01 -22.23
C GLU A 627 -2.64 0.52 -22.10
#